data_16384df5a5a68c74615be4d6a1a9f116
#
_entry.id   16384df5a5a68c74615be4d6a1a9f116
#
_cell.length_a   1.000
_cell.length_b   1.000
_cell.length_c   1.000
_cell.angle_alpha   90.00
_cell.angle_beta   90.00
_cell.angle_gamma   90.00
#
_symmetry.space_group_name_H-M   'P 1'
#
loop_
_entity.id
_entity.type
_entity.pdbx_description
1 polymer ?
#
loop_
_entity_poly.entity_id
_entity_poly.type
_entity_poly.pdbx_seq_one_letter_code
_entity_poly.pdbx_strand_id
1 'polypeptide(L)'
;MSIDRRSFVATAAALAASAAVRPTQAAKSPDFDIGDSDPLGVRADFPIVTERAYLNSAYIAPMPRPVGAAGTEFLENKATRPLEVSELLGTCQAVRTQFARLVNATADEIGLLFSTAEGENVIAQGLDLVAGDNVVVDELHYPTEFVRYRALEAARGVELRIAKHRAGMVDASDFAPLVDRRTRIVSVAWVSHQNGFRHDMRPIADLAHAHGAVFYADAIQAVGMFPIDVQAAGVDALCCGSYKWMLAGFGIAPFFIRRELNDRIQLDRFGEFQVDRELPDHHFELAKTARRFDYCSRAFGPVRELSAALSYLERVGIARIEEHTVGLAQQLYEGLSKQGYKLFTPPGNRSSIVTTYATKPMADVRAAFHAAKVDVTVRDGQVRIAPALFNTGDEVAKCLEVTRRLV
;
A
#
# COMPACT_ATOMS: atom_id res chain seq x y z
N MET A 1 39.80 10.23 16.14
CA MET A 1 38.97 10.31 17.32
C MET A 1 37.94 9.19 17.18
N SER A 2 38.07 8.11 17.97
CA SER A 2 37.08 7.04 17.95
C SER A 2 35.86 7.50 18.73
N ILE A 3 34.73 7.57 18.07
CA ILE A 3 33.42 7.83 18.72
C ILE A 3 33.08 6.57 19.52
N ASP A 4 32.97 6.72 20.84
CA ASP A 4 32.62 5.64 21.74
C ASP A 4 31.17 5.19 21.46
N ARG A 5 31.01 3.94 21.06
CA ARG A 5 29.71 3.29 20.75
C ARG A 5 28.71 3.38 21.90
N ARG A 6 29.17 3.52 23.14
CA ARG A 6 28.30 3.65 24.33
C ARG A 6 27.49 4.95 24.31
N SER A 7 28.01 6.01 23.69
CA SER A 7 27.30 7.29 23.54
C SER A 7 26.17 7.22 22.52
N PHE A 8 26.22 6.30 21.56
CA PHE A 8 25.24 6.18 20.49
C PHE A 8 23.87 5.64 20.97
N VAL A 9 23.88 4.59 21.82
CA VAL A 9 22.66 3.94 22.31
C VAL A 9 21.99 4.72 23.47
N ALA A 10 22.80 5.32 24.34
CA ALA A 10 22.27 6.10 25.48
C ALA A 10 21.55 7.39 25.05
N THR A 11 21.95 7.99 23.91
CA THR A 11 21.33 9.24 23.41
C THR A 11 19.95 8.99 22.77
N ALA A 12 19.70 7.80 22.24
CA ALA A 12 18.41 7.45 21.63
C ALA A 12 17.26 7.31 22.66
N ALA A 13 17.58 6.93 23.90
CA ALA A 13 16.60 6.72 24.96
C ALA A 13 16.23 7.99 25.75
N ALA A 14 17.12 9.01 25.77
CA ALA A 14 16.97 10.20 26.62
C ALA A 14 16.29 11.40 25.91
N LEU A 15 16.09 11.37 24.59
CA LEU A 15 15.59 12.51 23.79
C LEU A 15 14.12 12.40 23.34
N ALA A 16 13.34 11.51 23.94
CA ALA A 16 11.89 11.43 23.70
C ALA A 16 11.09 12.60 24.35
N ALA A 17 11.74 13.54 25.01
CA ALA A 17 11.10 14.71 25.61
C ALA A 17 11.62 16.02 24.98
N SER A 18 10.73 16.69 24.27
CA SER A 18 10.81 18.07 23.79
C SER A 18 11.69 18.38 22.57
N ALA A 19 11.16 18.20 21.37
CA ALA A 19 11.46 19.09 20.25
C ALA A 19 10.13 19.54 19.62
N ALA A 20 9.63 20.69 20.05
CA ALA A 20 8.59 21.41 19.33
C ALA A 20 9.19 21.89 17.99
N VAL A 21 8.83 21.21 16.91
CA VAL A 21 9.13 21.65 15.53
C VAL A 21 8.36 22.94 15.30
N ARG A 22 9.06 24.09 15.14
CA ARG A 22 8.47 25.33 14.67
C ARG A 22 7.99 25.10 13.23
N PRO A 23 6.72 25.41 12.88
CA PRO A 23 6.28 25.32 11.52
C PRO A 23 7.02 26.36 10.67
N THR A 24 7.79 25.92 9.69
CA THR A 24 8.26 26.78 8.61
C THR A 24 7.02 27.30 7.88
N GLN A 25 6.89 28.61 7.73
CA GLN A 25 5.84 29.23 6.92
C GLN A 25 5.90 28.66 5.51
N ALA A 26 4.85 27.93 5.13
CA ALA A 26 4.67 27.52 3.73
C ALA A 26 4.59 28.78 2.87
N ALA A 27 5.41 28.83 1.82
CA ALA A 27 5.30 29.86 0.80
C ALA A 27 3.86 29.81 0.24
N LYS A 28 3.19 30.99 0.20
CA LYS A 28 1.88 31.13 -0.42
C LYS A 28 1.98 30.66 -1.87
N SER A 29 1.23 29.61 -2.21
CA SER A 29 0.99 29.24 -3.60
C SER A 29 0.29 30.40 -4.31
N PRO A 30 0.59 30.66 -5.59
CA PRO A 30 -0.15 31.67 -6.35
C PRO A 30 -1.63 31.27 -6.41
N ASP A 31 -2.51 32.24 -6.20
CA ASP A 31 -3.96 32.09 -6.37
C ASP A 31 -4.26 31.74 -7.83
N PHE A 32 -4.48 30.47 -8.11
CA PHE A 32 -5.13 30.02 -9.33
C PHE A 32 -6.63 29.90 -9.05
N ASP A 33 -7.42 30.56 -9.87
CA ASP A 33 -8.87 30.39 -9.89
C ASP A 33 -9.18 28.96 -10.38
N ILE A 34 -9.28 28.04 -9.42
CA ILE A 34 -9.57 26.62 -9.67
C ILE A 34 -11.09 26.49 -9.51
N GLY A 35 -11.81 26.69 -10.62
CA GLY A 35 -13.27 26.48 -10.68
C GLY A 35 -13.67 25.03 -10.30
N ASP A 36 -14.96 24.67 -10.42
CA ASP A 36 -15.61 23.38 -10.08
C ASP A 36 -14.93 22.10 -10.61
N SER A 37 -13.82 22.22 -11.33
CA SER A 37 -13.02 21.15 -11.91
C SER A 37 -12.04 20.46 -10.93
N ASP A 38 -11.92 20.93 -9.68
CA ASP A 38 -11.02 20.33 -8.65
C ASP A 38 -11.73 20.17 -7.29
N PRO A 39 -12.59 19.15 -7.14
CA PRO A 39 -13.42 18.99 -5.94
C PRO A 39 -12.66 18.82 -4.64
N LEU A 40 -11.40 18.36 -4.70
CA LEU A 40 -10.54 18.17 -3.54
C LEU A 40 -9.51 19.30 -3.36
N GLY A 41 -9.37 20.22 -4.33
CA GLY A 41 -8.41 21.33 -4.27
C GLY A 41 -6.95 20.88 -4.35
N VAL A 42 -6.66 19.82 -5.12
CA VAL A 42 -5.33 19.16 -5.14
C VAL A 42 -4.65 19.14 -6.51
N ARG A 43 -5.37 19.42 -7.60
CA ARG A 43 -4.84 19.23 -8.97
C ARG A 43 -3.56 20.01 -9.25
N ALA A 44 -3.44 21.22 -8.71
CA ALA A 44 -2.24 22.05 -8.87
C ALA A 44 -0.97 21.40 -8.31
N ASP A 45 -1.10 20.46 -7.37
CA ASP A 45 0.02 19.72 -6.79
C ASP A 45 0.52 18.62 -7.73
N PHE A 46 -0.23 18.24 -8.77
CA PHE A 46 0.11 17.13 -9.68
C PHE A 46 0.44 17.64 -11.10
N PRO A 47 1.71 17.87 -11.44
CA PRO A 47 2.11 18.41 -12.76
C PRO A 47 1.60 17.59 -13.95
N ILE A 48 1.44 16.28 -13.80
CA ILE A 48 1.02 15.39 -14.87
C ILE A 48 -0.36 15.74 -15.46
N VAL A 49 -1.25 16.37 -14.66
CA VAL A 49 -2.62 16.68 -15.09
C VAL A 49 -2.67 17.78 -16.16
N THR A 50 -1.59 18.57 -16.32
CA THR A 50 -1.49 19.59 -17.38
C THR A 50 -1.22 18.99 -18.75
N GLU A 51 -0.65 17.79 -18.77
CA GLU A 51 -0.19 17.12 -19.99
C GLU A 51 -1.14 15.98 -20.42
N ARG A 52 -1.75 15.29 -19.47
CA ARG A 52 -2.40 13.99 -19.69
C ARG A 52 -3.57 13.77 -18.73
N ALA A 53 -4.56 13.01 -19.17
CA ALA A 53 -5.54 12.38 -18.29
C ALA A 53 -4.93 11.09 -17.73
N TYR A 54 -4.31 11.18 -16.53
CA TYR A 54 -3.63 10.04 -15.91
C TYR A 54 -4.62 9.24 -15.06
N LEU A 55 -5.15 8.16 -15.61
CA LEU A 55 -6.12 7.25 -14.99
C LEU A 55 -5.48 5.88 -14.69
N ASN A 56 -4.24 5.88 -14.19
CA ASN A 56 -3.45 4.65 -13.99
C ASN A 56 -2.78 4.54 -12.61
N SER A 57 -3.38 5.14 -11.58
CA SER A 57 -2.81 5.18 -10.23
C SER A 57 -2.70 3.81 -9.56
N ALA A 58 -3.49 2.82 -10.01
CA ALA A 58 -3.35 1.42 -9.57
C ALA A 58 -2.02 0.76 -10.01
N TYR A 59 -1.30 1.34 -10.98
CA TYR A 59 0.04 0.90 -11.39
C TYR A 59 1.13 1.63 -10.61
N ILE A 60 1.31 2.93 -10.85
CA ILE A 60 2.20 3.83 -10.13
C ILE A 60 1.48 5.17 -10.06
N ALA A 61 1.28 5.73 -8.87
CA ALA A 61 0.65 7.04 -8.76
C ALA A 61 1.67 8.17 -8.98
N PRO A 62 1.27 9.28 -9.62
CA PRO A 62 2.08 10.49 -9.65
C PRO A 62 2.29 11.02 -8.23
N MET A 63 3.47 11.54 -7.99
CA MET A 63 3.84 12.17 -6.71
C MET A 63 3.42 13.64 -6.71
N PRO A 64 2.70 14.14 -5.69
CA PRO A 64 2.39 15.55 -5.58
C PRO A 64 3.62 16.39 -5.23
N ARG A 65 3.65 17.65 -5.69
CA ARG A 65 4.78 18.59 -5.46
C ARG A 65 5.27 18.66 -4.01
N PRO A 66 4.41 18.75 -2.98
CA PRO A 66 4.90 18.81 -1.60
C PRO A 66 5.66 17.57 -1.15
N VAL A 67 5.29 16.40 -1.66
CA VAL A 67 5.96 15.12 -1.37
C VAL A 67 7.31 15.06 -2.08
N GLY A 68 7.35 15.41 -3.37
CA GLY A 68 8.61 15.48 -4.13
C GLY A 68 9.57 16.52 -3.54
N ALA A 69 9.08 17.65 -3.07
CA ALA A 69 9.89 18.67 -2.41
C ALA A 69 10.57 18.14 -1.13
N ALA A 70 9.88 17.32 -0.32
CA ALA A 70 10.46 16.72 0.88
C ALA A 70 11.61 15.75 0.56
N GLY A 71 11.49 14.98 -0.54
CA GLY A 71 12.57 14.13 -1.05
C GLY A 71 13.78 14.95 -1.55
N THR A 72 13.53 16.01 -2.29
CA THR A 72 14.58 16.94 -2.79
C THR A 72 15.31 17.61 -1.62
N GLU A 73 14.59 18.15 -0.65
CA GLU A 73 15.15 18.75 0.56
C GLU A 73 16.08 17.78 1.31
N PHE A 74 15.66 16.50 1.42
CA PHE A 74 16.51 15.47 2.03
C PHE A 74 17.84 15.31 1.29
N LEU A 75 17.81 15.25 -0.05
CA LEU A 75 19.02 15.11 -0.88
C LEU A 75 19.93 16.34 -0.78
N GLU A 76 19.37 17.54 -0.78
CA GLU A 76 20.08 18.80 -0.60
C GLU A 76 20.73 18.88 0.79
N ASN A 77 20.00 18.54 1.84
CA ASN A 77 20.53 18.49 3.21
C ASN A 77 21.70 17.49 3.31
N LYS A 78 21.56 16.29 2.70
CA LYS A 78 22.62 15.29 2.69
C LYS A 78 23.87 15.77 1.94
N ALA A 79 23.72 16.60 0.92
CA ALA A 79 24.83 17.14 0.14
C ALA A 79 25.56 18.31 0.85
N THR A 80 24.86 19.06 1.70
CA THR A 80 25.33 20.35 2.21
C THR A 80 25.64 20.37 3.71
N ARG A 81 25.17 19.38 4.48
CA ARG A 81 25.43 19.29 5.93
C ARG A 81 25.53 17.84 6.41
N PRO A 82 26.20 17.59 7.56
CA PRO A 82 26.08 16.31 8.25
C PRO A 82 24.62 16.02 8.61
N LEU A 83 24.21 14.76 8.43
CA LEU A 83 22.90 14.28 8.89
C LEU A 83 23.06 13.55 10.23
N GLU A 84 22.23 13.90 11.18
CA GLU A 84 22.20 13.23 12.48
C GLU A 84 21.30 11.98 12.42
N VAL A 85 21.78 10.85 12.92
CA VAL A 85 21.02 9.59 12.93
C VAL A 85 19.74 9.73 13.75
N SER A 86 19.75 10.49 14.84
CA SER A 86 18.58 10.79 15.66
C SER A 86 17.46 11.49 14.87
N GLU A 87 17.81 12.43 13.96
CA GLU A 87 16.87 13.10 13.06
C GLU A 87 16.23 12.09 12.08
N LEU A 88 17.05 11.19 11.51
CA LEU A 88 16.58 10.15 10.60
C LEU A 88 15.61 9.16 11.29
N LEU A 89 16.00 8.70 12.49
CA LEU A 89 15.16 7.82 13.30
C LEU A 89 13.89 8.51 13.80
N GLY A 90 13.95 9.80 14.12
CA GLY A 90 12.79 10.63 14.48
C GLY A 90 11.77 10.67 13.34
N THR A 91 12.21 10.79 12.08
CA THR A 91 11.33 10.72 10.91
C THR A 91 10.69 9.33 10.75
N CYS A 92 11.45 8.25 10.97
CA CYS A 92 10.90 6.90 10.96
C CYS A 92 9.78 6.73 12.02
N GLN A 93 9.99 7.28 13.23
CA GLN A 93 8.99 7.22 14.30
C GLN A 93 7.74 8.06 13.97
N ALA A 94 7.92 9.22 13.35
CA ALA A 94 6.80 10.02 12.85
C ALA A 94 5.96 9.25 11.83
N VAL A 95 6.60 8.57 10.87
CA VAL A 95 5.92 7.73 9.86
C VAL A 95 5.14 6.60 10.54
N ARG A 96 5.71 5.91 11.55
CA ARG A 96 4.97 4.87 12.30
C ARG A 96 3.71 5.43 12.94
N THR A 97 3.84 6.58 13.60
CA THR A 97 2.70 7.23 14.27
C THR A 97 1.63 7.68 13.29
N GLN A 98 2.03 8.28 12.16
CA GLN A 98 1.11 8.73 11.12
C GLN A 98 0.39 7.55 10.45
N PHE A 99 1.14 6.50 10.09
CA PHE A 99 0.56 5.32 9.47
C PHE A 99 -0.35 4.55 10.43
N ALA A 100 0.03 4.41 11.69
CA ALA A 100 -0.80 3.79 12.72
C ALA A 100 -2.18 4.47 12.83
N ARG A 101 -2.21 5.81 12.86
CA ARG A 101 -3.49 6.56 12.84
C ARG A 101 -4.31 6.28 11.58
N LEU A 102 -3.64 6.18 10.43
CA LEU A 102 -4.29 5.95 9.13
C LEU A 102 -5.01 4.60 9.06
N VAL A 103 -4.51 3.59 9.79
CA VAL A 103 -5.05 2.20 9.74
C VAL A 103 -5.72 1.76 11.05
N ASN A 104 -5.92 2.66 12.03
CA ASN A 104 -6.45 2.37 13.37
C ASN A 104 -5.63 1.33 14.13
N ALA A 105 -4.30 1.59 14.23
CA ALA A 105 -3.34 0.79 14.97
C ALA A 105 -2.52 1.66 15.94
N THR A 106 -1.58 1.06 16.67
CA THR A 106 -0.59 1.76 17.49
C THR A 106 0.77 1.82 16.77
N ALA A 107 1.59 2.83 17.08
CA ALA A 107 2.92 2.97 16.48
C ALA A 107 3.84 1.77 16.75
N ASP A 108 3.63 1.07 17.88
CA ASP A 108 4.38 -0.14 18.26
C ASP A 108 4.07 -1.35 17.36
N GLU A 109 2.94 -1.33 16.67
CA GLU A 109 2.52 -2.36 15.72
C GLU A 109 2.98 -2.07 14.29
N ILE A 110 3.74 -0.97 14.06
CA ILE A 110 4.18 -0.57 12.73
C ILE A 110 5.69 -0.76 12.56
N GLY A 111 6.06 -1.66 11.64
CA GLY A 111 7.41 -1.79 11.08
C GLY A 111 7.56 -1.03 9.76
N LEU A 112 8.79 -0.80 9.35
CA LEU A 112 9.10 -0.16 8.07
C LEU A 112 9.95 -1.10 7.21
N LEU A 113 9.34 -1.69 6.21
CA LEU A 113 9.96 -2.61 5.25
C LEU A 113 10.24 -1.91 3.92
N PHE A 114 10.82 -2.62 2.96
CA PHE A 114 11.17 -2.05 1.65
C PHE A 114 10.08 -2.23 0.60
N SER A 115 9.22 -3.24 0.74
CA SER A 115 8.18 -3.54 -0.23
C SER A 115 7.01 -4.32 0.37
N THR A 116 5.86 -4.28 -0.29
CA THR A 116 4.67 -5.08 0.08
C THR A 116 5.01 -6.58 0.12
N ALA A 117 5.75 -7.07 -0.87
CA ALA A 117 6.14 -8.48 -0.94
C ALA A 117 7.00 -8.93 0.25
N GLU A 118 7.80 -8.02 0.84
CA GLU A 118 8.60 -8.34 2.01
C GLU A 118 7.73 -8.61 3.25
N GLY A 119 6.64 -7.85 3.43
CA GLY A 119 5.76 -8.03 4.59
C GLY A 119 5.17 -9.43 4.69
N GLU A 120 4.68 -9.98 3.57
CA GLU A 120 4.15 -11.34 3.58
C GLU A 120 5.25 -12.40 3.64
N ASN A 121 6.45 -12.12 3.09
CA ASN A 121 7.62 -13.00 3.30
C ASN A 121 7.99 -13.09 4.78
N VAL A 122 7.97 -11.97 5.51
CA VAL A 122 8.22 -11.96 6.97
C VAL A 122 7.24 -12.90 7.69
N ILE A 123 5.94 -12.85 7.37
CA ILE A 123 4.94 -13.72 7.98
C ILE A 123 5.13 -15.16 7.56
N ALA A 124 5.27 -15.44 6.26
CA ALA A 124 5.35 -16.79 5.72
C ALA A 124 6.63 -17.55 6.18
N GLN A 125 7.75 -16.85 6.31
CA GLN A 125 9.00 -17.44 6.82
C GLN A 125 8.99 -17.55 8.34
N GLY A 126 8.47 -16.52 9.03
CA GLY A 126 8.52 -16.46 10.50
C GLY A 126 7.52 -17.35 11.21
N LEU A 127 6.53 -17.91 10.51
CA LEU A 127 5.62 -18.93 11.04
C LEU A 127 6.19 -20.35 10.99
N ASP A 128 7.37 -20.56 10.39
CA ASP A 128 8.05 -21.85 10.26
C ASP A 128 7.14 -22.96 9.71
N LEU A 129 6.52 -22.68 8.54
CA LEU A 129 5.60 -23.60 7.88
C LEU A 129 6.29 -24.92 7.51
N VAL A 130 5.63 -26.05 7.79
CA VAL A 130 6.15 -27.40 7.59
C VAL A 130 5.29 -28.19 6.60
N ALA A 131 5.78 -29.34 6.15
CA ALA A 131 5.05 -30.26 5.28
C ALA A 131 3.68 -30.65 5.88
N GLY A 132 2.63 -30.52 5.08
CA GLY A 132 1.26 -30.77 5.47
C GLY A 132 0.50 -29.55 6.02
N ASP A 133 1.18 -28.45 6.34
CA ASP A 133 0.51 -27.16 6.51
C ASP A 133 0.01 -26.64 5.16
N ASN A 134 -1.00 -25.78 5.18
CA ASN A 134 -1.47 -25.13 3.96
C ASN A 134 -1.63 -23.62 4.13
N VAL A 135 -1.59 -22.93 2.99
CA VAL A 135 -1.90 -21.52 2.83
C VAL A 135 -3.04 -21.38 1.85
N VAL A 136 -4.02 -20.53 2.17
CA VAL A 136 -5.16 -20.27 1.32
C VAL A 136 -5.10 -18.83 0.81
N VAL A 137 -5.15 -18.67 -0.51
CA VAL A 137 -5.25 -17.38 -1.20
C VAL A 137 -6.44 -17.41 -2.17
N ASP A 138 -6.79 -16.28 -2.77
CA ASP A 138 -7.71 -16.25 -3.90
C ASP A 138 -7.01 -15.97 -5.24
N GLU A 139 -7.66 -16.30 -6.35
CA GLU A 139 -7.08 -16.11 -7.70
C GLU A 139 -7.05 -14.65 -8.17
N LEU A 140 -7.67 -13.71 -7.43
CA LEU A 140 -7.59 -12.28 -7.67
C LEU A 140 -6.40 -11.63 -6.98
N HIS A 141 -5.61 -12.40 -6.24
CA HIS A 141 -4.40 -11.93 -5.55
C HIS A 141 -3.30 -11.51 -6.52
N TYR A 142 -2.29 -10.82 -6.00
CA TYR A 142 -1.16 -10.39 -6.81
C TYR A 142 -0.22 -11.56 -7.15
N PRO A 143 0.35 -11.64 -8.37
CA PRO A 143 1.15 -12.79 -8.80
C PRO A 143 2.33 -13.18 -7.91
N THR A 144 2.92 -12.23 -7.17
CA THR A 144 4.03 -12.50 -6.24
C THR A 144 3.66 -13.56 -5.19
N GLU A 145 2.39 -13.60 -4.77
CA GLU A 145 1.93 -14.56 -3.75
C GLU A 145 1.96 -15.99 -4.28
N PHE A 146 1.53 -16.18 -5.50
CA PHE A 146 1.63 -17.50 -6.15
C PHE A 146 3.09 -17.94 -6.31
N VAL A 147 4.01 -17.02 -6.65
CA VAL A 147 5.46 -17.32 -6.73
C VAL A 147 5.98 -17.77 -5.36
N ARG A 148 5.65 -17.03 -4.30
CA ARG A 148 6.10 -17.32 -2.93
C ARG A 148 5.60 -18.66 -2.46
N TYR A 149 4.29 -18.90 -2.51
CA TYR A 149 3.71 -20.11 -1.94
C TYR A 149 3.98 -21.35 -2.79
N ARG A 150 4.13 -21.22 -4.12
CA ARG A 150 4.64 -22.32 -4.96
C ARG A 150 6.10 -22.65 -4.65
N ALA A 151 6.92 -21.68 -4.31
CA ALA A 151 8.29 -21.92 -3.85
C ALA A 151 8.31 -22.65 -2.49
N LEU A 152 7.43 -22.28 -1.55
CA LEU A 152 7.29 -22.98 -0.27
C LEU A 152 6.73 -24.39 -0.44
N GLU A 153 5.78 -24.59 -1.34
CA GLU A 153 5.27 -25.93 -1.70
C GLU A 153 6.40 -26.82 -2.20
N ALA A 154 7.20 -26.32 -3.12
CA ALA A 154 8.33 -27.09 -3.68
C ALA A 154 9.44 -27.36 -2.65
N ALA A 155 9.74 -26.40 -1.79
CA ALA A 155 10.87 -26.48 -0.86
C ALA A 155 10.53 -27.17 0.47
N ARG A 156 9.29 -27.05 0.97
CA ARG A 156 8.88 -27.49 2.31
C ARG A 156 7.64 -28.38 2.34
N GLY A 157 6.99 -28.63 1.21
CA GLY A 157 5.75 -29.43 1.15
C GLY A 157 4.53 -28.73 1.75
N VAL A 158 4.54 -27.41 1.81
CA VAL A 158 3.39 -26.57 2.20
C VAL A 158 2.39 -26.52 1.06
N GLU A 159 1.14 -26.87 1.28
CA GLU A 159 0.11 -26.89 0.24
C GLU A 159 -0.41 -25.49 -0.06
N LEU A 160 -0.41 -25.06 -1.33
CA LEU A 160 -1.09 -23.84 -1.76
C LEU A 160 -2.50 -24.16 -2.24
N ARG A 161 -3.51 -23.63 -1.57
CA ARG A 161 -4.93 -23.71 -1.94
C ARG A 161 -5.43 -22.37 -2.47
N ILE A 162 -6.22 -22.39 -3.55
CA ILE A 162 -6.62 -21.17 -4.25
C ILE A 162 -8.13 -21.12 -4.39
N ALA A 163 -8.77 -20.18 -3.70
CA ALA A 163 -10.20 -19.90 -3.84
C ALA A 163 -10.48 -19.28 -5.22
N LYS A 164 -11.50 -19.79 -5.89
CA LYS A 164 -11.87 -19.35 -7.23
C LYS A 164 -12.87 -18.22 -7.18
N HIS A 165 -12.70 -17.22 -8.03
CA HIS A 165 -13.65 -16.13 -8.13
C HIS A 165 -14.94 -16.56 -8.86
N ARG A 166 -16.06 -15.99 -8.44
CA ARG A 166 -17.36 -16.07 -9.11
C ARG A 166 -17.69 -14.71 -9.71
N ALA A 167 -17.62 -14.60 -11.04
CA ALA A 167 -17.87 -13.36 -11.77
C ALA A 167 -17.03 -12.15 -11.26
N GLY A 168 -15.76 -12.39 -10.88
CA GLY A 168 -14.85 -11.36 -10.39
C GLY A 168 -14.95 -11.05 -8.90
N MET A 169 -15.69 -11.82 -8.12
CA MET A 169 -15.87 -11.69 -6.66
C MET A 169 -15.42 -12.96 -5.95
N VAL A 170 -14.89 -12.81 -4.74
CA VAL A 170 -14.53 -13.89 -3.82
C VAL A 170 -15.00 -13.50 -2.43
N ASP A 171 -15.79 -14.32 -1.77
CA ASP A 171 -16.24 -14.10 -0.39
C ASP A 171 -15.82 -15.25 0.54
N ALA A 172 -16.10 -15.12 1.84
CA ALA A 172 -15.73 -16.12 2.84
C ALA A 172 -16.25 -17.54 2.51
N SER A 173 -17.37 -17.67 1.79
CA SER A 173 -17.92 -18.96 1.40
C SER A 173 -17.08 -19.69 0.36
N ASP A 174 -16.29 -18.96 -0.45
CA ASP A 174 -15.34 -19.52 -1.42
C ASP A 174 -14.07 -20.02 -0.72
N PHE A 175 -13.70 -19.41 0.41
CA PHE A 175 -12.57 -19.85 1.25
C PHE A 175 -12.94 -21.04 2.15
N ALA A 176 -14.17 -21.12 2.65
CA ALA A 176 -14.58 -22.08 3.67
C ALA A 176 -14.24 -23.56 3.33
N PRO A 177 -14.42 -24.08 2.11
CA PRO A 177 -14.04 -25.47 1.80
C PRO A 177 -12.52 -25.70 1.72
N LEU A 178 -11.71 -24.63 1.73
CA LEU A 178 -10.26 -24.68 1.58
C LEU A 178 -9.53 -24.48 2.90
N VAL A 179 -10.18 -23.89 3.92
CA VAL A 179 -9.61 -23.58 5.23
C VAL A 179 -9.88 -24.72 6.20
N ASP A 180 -8.83 -25.24 6.82
CA ASP A 180 -8.92 -26.32 7.81
C ASP A 180 -7.93 -26.13 8.98
N ARG A 181 -7.79 -27.11 9.88
CA ARG A 181 -6.90 -27.05 11.04
C ARG A 181 -5.40 -26.99 10.68
N ARG A 182 -5.03 -27.28 9.45
CA ARG A 182 -3.67 -27.19 8.93
C ARG A 182 -3.42 -25.87 8.22
N THR A 183 -4.44 -25.05 8.05
CA THR A 183 -4.28 -23.70 7.47
C THR A 183 -3.52 -22.83 8.45
N ARG A 184 -2.41 -22.26 7.99
CA ARG A 184 -1.56 -21.36 8.77
C ARG A 184 -1.73 -19.90 8.39
N ILE A 185 -2.02 -19.66 7.12
CA ILE A 185 -2.21 -18.31 6.57
C ILE A 185 -3.44 -18.34 5.65
N VAL A 186 -4.31 -17.36 5.81
CA VAL A 186 -5.26 -16.93 4.78
C VAL A 186 -4.81 -15.54 4.33
N SER A 187 -4.48 -15.39 3.04
CA SER A 187 -3.96 -14.13 2.50
C SER A 187 -4.82 -13.64 1.35
N VAL A 188 -5.17 -12.34 1.41
CA VAL A 188 -5.94 -11.67 0.36
C VAL A 188 -5.34 -10.32 0.00
N ALA A 189 -5.46 -9.89 -1.25
CA ALA A 189 -5.31 -8.49 -1.59
C ALA A 189 -6.58 -7.76 -1.17
N TRP A 190 -6.52 -6.80 -0.24
CA TRP A 190 -7.71 -6.08 0.25
C TRP A 190 -8.54 -5.50 -0.91
N VAL A 191 -7.84 -5.00 -1.94
CA VAL A 191 -8.43 -4.67 -3.23
C VAL A 191 -7.64 -5.37 -4.34
N SER A 192 -8.32 -6.12 -5.18
CA SER A 192 -7.68 -6.80 -6.31
C SER A 192 -7.10 -5.81 -7.31
N HIS A 193 -5.84 -6.04 -7.68
CA HIS A 193 -5.19 -5.28 -8.73
C HIS A 193 -5.74 -5.58 -10.14
N GLN A 194 -6.46 -6.71 -10.30
CA GLN A 194 -6.98 -7.17 -11.58
C GLN A 194 -8.25 -6.42 -11.96
N ASN A 195 -9.23 -6.37 -11.06
CA ASN A 195 -10.57 -5.88 -11.36
C ASN A 195 -11.10 -4.86 -10.33
N GLY A 196 -10.30 -4.51 -9.33
CA GLY A 196 -10.68 -3.57 -8.29
C GLY A 196 -11.63 -4.15 -7.23
N PHE A 197 -11.94 -5.43 -7.25
CA PHE A 197 -12.80 -6.03 -6.25
C PHE A 197 -12.26 -5.76 -4.84
N ARG A 198 -13.07 -5.15 -4.00
CA ARG A 198 -12.78 -4.87 -2.59
C ARG A 198 -13.39 -5.97 -1.74
N HIS A 199 -12.52 -6.76 -1.09
CA HIS A 199 -12.95 -7.84 -0.21
C HIS A 199 -13.65 -7.31 1.04
N ASP A 200 -14.69 -8.04 1.50
CA ASP A 200 -15.19 -7.92 2.85
C ASP A 200 -14.27 -8.73 3.77
N MET A 201 -13.42 -8.02 4.50
CA MET A 201 -12.32 -8.63 5.25
C MET A 201 -12.80 -9.40 6.47
N ARG A 202 -13.80 -8.88 7.20
CA ARG A 202 -14.18 -9.42 8.51
C ARG A 202 -14.65 -10.87 8.46
N PRO A 203 -15.57 -11.30 7.55
CA PRO A 203 -15.98 -12.69 7.45
C PRO A 203 -14.84 -13.66 7.10
N ILE A 204 -13.85 -13.20 6.29
CA ILE A 204 -12.67 -14.01 5.94
C ILE A 204 -11.73 -14.13 7.15
N ALA A 205 -11.54 -13.03 7.90
CA ALA A 205 -10.77 -13.04 9.14
C ALA A 205 -11.37 -14.00 10.17
N ASP A 206 -12.69 -13.92 10.39
CA ASP A 206 -13.39 -14.80 11.34
C ASP A 206 -13.23 -16.28 10.96
N LEU A 207 -13.31 -16.60 9.65
CA LEU A 207 -13.05 -17.95 9.15
C LEU A 207 -11.61 -18.40 9.42
N ALA A 208 -10.60 -17.56 9.13
CA ALA A 208 -9.20 -17.85 9.38
C ALA A 208 -8.94 -18.10 10.87
N HIS A 209 -9.43 -17.21 11.72
CA HIS A 209 -9.26 -17.28 13.18
C HIS A 209 -9.95 -18.50 13.80
N ALA A 210 -11.13 -18.89 13.30
CA ALA A 210 -11.83 -20.10 13.76
C ALA A 210 -10.98 -21.38 13.58
N HIS A 211 -9.99 -21.34 12.67
CA HIS A 211 -9.07 -22.46 12.42
C HIS A 211 -7.65 -22.21 12.93
N GLY A 212 -7.41 -21.08 13.62
CA GLY A 212 -6.10 -20.71 14.17
C GLY A 212 -5.09 -20.18 13.14
N ALA A 213 -5.56 -19.86 11.93
CA ALA A 213 -4.75 -19.29 10.86
C ALA A 213 -4.53 -17.78 11.06
N VAL A 214 -3.40 -17.28 10.59
CA VAL A 214 -3.11 -15.84 10.48
C VAL A 214 -3.86 -15.28 9.28
N PHE A 215 -4.54 -14.15 9.45
CA PHE A 215 -5.18 -13.42 8.37
C PHE A 215 -4.29 -12.26 7.91
N TYR A 216 -3.71 -12.39 6.72
CA TYR A 216 -2.84 -11.41 6.10
C TYR A 216 -3.54 -10.62 5.00
N ALA A 217 -3.23 -9.31 4.92
CA ALA A 217 -3.74 -8.45 3.86
C ALA A 217 -2.62 -7.75 3.08
N ASP A 218 -2.54 -7.98 1.77
CA ASP A 218 -1.86 -7.05 0.86
C ASP A 218 -2.73 -5.80 0.70
N ALA A 219 -2.29 -4.68 1.28
CA ALA A 219 -3.05 -3.45 1.32
C ALA A 219 -2.57 -2.38 0.32
N ILE A 220 -1.69 -2.74 -0.64
CA ILE A 220 -1.09 -1.78 -1.58
C ILE A 220 -2.11 -1.08 -2.48
N GLN A 221 -3.29 -1.68 -2.72
CA GLN A 221 -4.38 -1.07 -3.47
C GLN A 221 -5.46 -0.48 -2.57
N ALA A 222 -5.28 -0.49 -1.24
CA ALA A 222 -6.30 -0.08 -0.28
C ALA A 222 -5.92 1.18 0.50
N VAL A 223 -4.73 1.18 1.14
CA VAL A 223 -4.28 2.30 1.98
C VAL A 223 -4.05 3.55 1.13
N GLY A 224 -4.71 4.64 1.50
CA GLY A 224 -4.73 5.89 0.75
C GLY A 224 -5.91 6.02 -0.23
N MET A 225 -6.63 4.94 -0.52
CA MET A 225 -7.83 4.97 -1.37
C MET A 225 -9.11 5.15 -0.55
N PHE A 226 -9.22 4.49 0.61
CA PHE A 226 -10.37 4.56 1.50
C PHE A 226 -9.94 4.36 2.96
N PRO A 227 -10.79 4.71 3.96
CA PRO A 227 -10.48 4.49 5.38
C PRO A 227 -10.24 3.03 5.70
N ILE A 228 -9.14 2.75 6.41
CA ILE A 228 -8.73 1.42 6.85
C ILE A 228 -8.88 1.34 8.36
N ASP A 229 -9.51 0.26 8.84
CA ASP A 229 -9.56 -0.11 10.24
C ASP A 229 -9.16 -1.58 10.38
N VAL A 230 -7.90 -1.82 10.76
CA VAL A 230 -7.35 -3.17 10.89
C VAL A 230 -8.01 -3.95 12.02
N GLN A 231 -8.52 -3.25 13.06
CA GLN A 231 -9.20 -3.88 14.19
C GLN A 231 -10.60 -4.37 13.78
N ALA A 232 -11.39 -3.50 13.14
CA ALA A 232 -12.71 -3.85 12.65
C ALA A 232 -12.64 -4.93 11.57
N ALA A 233 -11.65 -4.88 10.69
CA ALA A 233 -11.42 -5.87 9.63
C ALA A 233 -10.88 -7.21 10.14
N GLY A 234 -10.36 -7.27 11.37
CA GLY A 234 -9.77 -8.48 11.93
C GLY A 234 -8.44 -8.89 11.30
N VAL A 235 -7.71 -7.95 10.69
CA VAL A 235 -6.42 -8.24 10.06
C VAL A 235 -5.34 -8.44 11.12
N ASP A 236 -4.53 -9.50 10.99
CA ASP A 236 -3.41 -9.78 11.90
C ASP A 236 -2.11 -9.11 11.45
N ALA A 237 -1.91 -9.02 10.13
CA ALA A 237 -0.80 -8.29 9.54
C ALA A 237 -1.17 -7.76 8.15
N LEU A 238 -0.62 -6.60 7.80
CA LEU A 238 -0.69 -6.06 6.44
C LEU A 238 0.61 -5.39 6.04
N CYS A 239 0.84 -5.29 4.73
CA CYS A 239 1.90 -4.46 4.19
C CYS A 239 1.42 -3.63 3.00
N CYS A 240 1.99 -2.42 2.88
CA CYS A 240 1.55 -1.47 1.86
C CYS A 240 2.73 -0.68 1.30
N GLY A 241 3.13 -0.95 0.06
CA GLY A 241 4.12 -0.13 -0.66
C GLY A 241 3.60 1.28 -0.90
N SER A 242 4.45 2.29 -0.68
CA SER A 242 4.05 3.70 -0.63
C SER A 242 3.78 4.36 -1.98
N TYR A 243 4.23 3.77 -3.09
CA TYR A 243 4.30 4.40 -4.42
C TYR A 243 3.00 4.39 -5.24
N LYS A 244 1.90 3.91 -4.65
CA LYS A 244 0.56 3.96 -5.28
C LYS A 244 -0.32 4.98 -4.54
N TRP A 245 -1.36 4.56 -3.90
CA TRP A 245 -2.38 5.41 -3.27
C TRP A 245 -1.86 6.24 -2.10
N MET A 246 -0.70 5.86 -1.52
CA MET A 246 -0.01 6.71 -0.55
C MET A 246 0.84 7.82 -1.17
N LEU A 247 1.00 7.89 -2.52
CA LEU A 247 1.59 9.00 -3.27
C LEU A 247 3.07 9.29 -2.98
N ALA A 248 3.80 8.36 -2.37
CA ALA A 248 5.23 8.50 -2.06
C ALA A 248 6.11 7.73 -3.04
N GLY A 249 7.42 7.70 -2.80
CA GLY A 249 8.39 6.97 -3.62
C GLY A 249 8.44 5.47 -3.36
N PHE A 250 9.30 4.80 -4.11
CA PHE A 250 9.62 3.38 -3.93
C PHE A 250 10.59 3.14 -2.77
N GLY A 251 10.68 1.89 -2.30
CA GLY A 251 11.69 1.47 -1.33
C GLY A 251 11.30 1.67 0.12
N ILE A 252 10.03 1.98 0.39
CA ILE A 252 9.44 2.01 1.74
C ILE A 252 8.03 1.43 1.72
N ALA A 253 7.73 0.57 2.69
CA ALA A 253 6.44 -0.07 2.87
C ALA A 253 6.13 -0.20 4.36
N PRO A 254 5.20 0.58 4.92
CA PRO A 254 4.69 0.34 6.26
C PRO A 254 4.10 -1.06 6.37
N PHE A 255 4.43 -1.70 7.50
CA PHE A 255 4.02 -3.05 7.84
C PHE A 255 3.34 -3.02 9.20
N PHE A 256 2.05 -3.31 9.22
CA PHE A 256 1.30 -3.54 10.46
C PHE A 256 1.38 -5.00 10.85
N ILE A 257 1.63 -5.27 12.12
CA ILE A 257 1.51 -6.59 12.71
C ILE A 257 0.90 -6.45 14.10
N ARG A 258 -0.19 -7.18 14.35
CA ARG A 258 -0.86 -7.21 15.64
C ARG A 258 0.12 -7.67 16.74
N ARG A 259 0.03 -7.07 17.90
CA ARG A 259 0.95 -7.34 19.02
C ARG A 259 1.07 -8.82 19.35
N GLU A 260 -0.06 -9.54 19.42
CA GLU A 260 -0.09 -10.95 19.76
C GLU A 260 0.58 -11.84 18.70
N LEU A 261 0.57 -11.41 17.45
CA LEU A 261 1.26 -12.10 16.37
C LEU A 261 2.76 -11.76 16.34
N ASN A 262 3.14 -10.54 16.69
CA ASN A 262 4.52 -10.05 16.65
C ASN A 262 5.49 -11.02 17.37
N ASP A 263 5.12 -11.52 18.55
CA ASP A 263 5.98 -12.39 19.36
C ASP A 263 6.06 -13.82 18.79
N ARG A 264 5.13 -14.23 17.96
CA ARG A 264 5.07 -15.55 17.32
C ARG A 264 5.90 -15.64 16.04
N ILE A 265 6.18 -14.51 15.39
CA ILE A 265 6.94 -14.48 14.14
C ILE A 265 8.43 -14.56 14.45
N GLN A 266 9.08 -15.59 13.96
CA GLN A 266 10.54 -15.73 14.04
C GLN A 266 11.21 -14.76 13.08
N LEU A 267 12.33 -14.17 13.51
CA LEU A 267 13.12 -13.29 12.65
C LEU A 267 14.00 -14.13 11.72
N ASP A 268 14.00 -13.82 10.44
CA ASP A 268 14.82 -14.45 9.40
C ASP A 268 16.10 -13.67 9.08
N ARG A 269 16.22 -12.43 9.60
CA ARG A 269 17.35 -11.54 9.36
C ARG A 269 17.59 -10.64 10.57
N PHE A 270 18.85 -10.27 10.78
CA PHE A 270 19.28 -9.55 11.96
C PHE A 270 20.15 -8.36 11.60
N GLY A 271 20.07 -7.28 12.40
CA GLY A 271 20.90 -6.10 12.25
C GLY A 271 20.69 -5.05 13.33
N GLU A 272 21.49 -4.01 13.28
CA GLU A 272 21.63 -3.02 14.34
C GLU A 272 20.34 -2.24 14.64
N PHE A 273 19.50 -1.98 13.64
CA PHE A 273 18.29 -1.17 13.82
C PHE A 273 17.16 -1.88 14.61
N GLN A 274 17.29 -3.20 14.80
CA GLN A 274 16.41 -4.00 15.64
C GLN A 274 16.76 -3.91 17.14
N VAL A 275 17.96 -3.41 17.47
CA VAL A 275 18.50 -3.43 18.82
C VAL A 275 17.86 -2.33 19.68
N ASP A 276 17.33 -2.70 20.84
CA ASP A 276 16.90 -1.76 21.88
C ASP A 276 18.02 -1.48 22.88
N ARG A 277 18.78 -2.51 23.24
CA ARG A 277 19.86 -2.38 24.21
C ARG A 277 21.03 -3.31 23.86
N GLU A 278 22.22 -2.73 23.86
CA GLU A 278 23.48 -3.48 23.84
C GLU A 278 23.85 -3.93 25.25
N LEU A 279 24.25 -5.18 25.38
CA LEU A 279 24.67 -5.80 26.62
C LEU A 279 26.18 -6.12 26.55
N PRO A 280 26.86 -6.46 27.68
CA PRO A 280 28.26 -6.91 27.66
C PRO A 280 28.48 -8.08 26.69
N ASP A 281 29.73 -8.21 26.22
CA ASP A 281 30.17 -9.32 25.38
C ASP A 281 29.39 -9.49 24.06
N HIS A 282 28.95 -8.35 23.46
CA HIS A 282 28.21 -8.31 22.20
C HIS A 282 26.86 -9.06 22.23
N HIS A 283 26.24 -9.13 23.40
CA HIS A 283 24.85 -9.54 23.50
C HIS A 283 23.91 -8.35 23.26
N PHE A 284 22.72 -8.61 22.77
CA PHE A 284 21.74 -7.60 22.39
C PHE A 284 20.32 -7.97 22.82
N GLU A 285 19.58 -6.99 23.28
CA GLU A 285 18.13 -7.10 23.42
C GLU A 285 17.47 -6.44 22.18
N LEU A 286 16.66 -7.22 21.48
CA LEU A 286 15.93 -6.73 20.32
C LEU A 286 14.64 -6.04 20.74
N ALA A 287 14.15 -5.13 19.88
CA ALA A 287 12.87 -4.47 20.07
C ALA A 287 11.74 -5.48 20.24
N LYS A 288 10.82 -5.19 21.16
CA LYS A 288 9.60 -5.98 21.40
C LYS A 288 8.40 -5.49 20.58
N THR A 289 8.57 -4.40 19.85
CA THR A 289 7.58 -3.83 18.94
C THR A 289 7.82 -4.29 17.51
N ALA A 290 6.96 -3.91 16.57
CA ALA A 290 7.15 -4.19 15.13
C ALA A 290 8.47 -3.63 14.57
N ARG A 291 9.16 -2.73 15.30
CA ARG A 291 10.52 -2.28 14.96
C ARG A 291 11.54 -3.43 14.91
N ARG A 292 11.23 -4.58 15.51
CA ARG A 292 12.08 -5.79 15.40
C ARG A 292 12.24 -6.33 13.98
N PHE A 293 11.39 -5.90 13.03
CA PHE A 293 11.52 -6.25 11.62
C PHE A 293 12.35 -5.25 10.82
N ASP A 294 12.79 -4.17 11.44
CA ASP A 294 13.59 -3.11 10.84
C ASP A 294 15.10 -3.43 10.93
N TYR A 295 15.59 -4.44 10.22
CA TYR A 295 16.93 -5.02 10.44
C TYR A 295 18.10 -4.16 9.97
N CYS A 296 17.93 -3.23 9.02
CA CYS A 296 19.02 -2.45 8.45
C CYS A 296 18.66 -0.98 8.19
N SER A 297 19.64 -0.22 7.71
CA SER A 297 19.45 1.17 7.27
C SER A 297 18.35 1.25 6.20
N ARG A 298 17.49 2.23 6.34
CA ARG A 298 16.35 2.43 5.44
C ARG A 298 16.70 3.38 4.31
N ALA A 299 15.85 3.39 3.31
CA ALA A 299 15.85 4.42 2.27
C ALA A 299 15.29 5.72 2.87
N PHE A 300 16.11 6.49 3.61
CA PHE A 300 15.65 7.66 4.38
C PHE A 300 15.05 8.78 3.53
N GLY A 301 15.46 8.93 2.26
CA GLY A 301 14.78 9.83 1.32
C GLY A 301 13.30 9.44 1.14
N PRO A 302 12.97 8.22 0.69
CA PRO A 302 11.61 7.70 0.64
C PRO A 302 10.85 7.75 1.98
N VAL A 303 11.51 7.61 3.13
CA VAL A 303 10.86 7.79 4.44
C VAL A 303 10.43 9.26 4.63
N ARG A 304 11.23 10.24 4.21
CA ARG A 304 10.85 11.66 4.22
C ARG A 304 9.68 11.94 3.28
N GLU A 305 9.71 11.39 2.08
CA GLU A 305 8.60 11.47 1.13
C GLU A 305 7.31 10.88 1.71
N LEU A 306 7.40 9.70 2.33
CA LEU A 306 6.25 9.05 2.94
C LEU A 306 5.66 9.86 4.11
N SER A 307 6.51 10.45 4.97
CA SER A 307 6.02 11.34 6.05
C SER A 307 5.25 12.53 5.50
N ALA A 308 5.76 13.17 4.43
CA ALA A 308 5.07 14.27 3.76
C ALA A 308 3.77 13.79 3.08
N ALA A 309 3.78 12.61 2.47
CA ALA A 309 2.62 12.03 1.82
C ALA A 309 1.50 11.67 2.80
N LEU A 310 1.84 11.08 3.96
CA LEU A 310 0.85 10.79 5.01
C LEU A 310 0.22 12.06 5.55
N SER A 311 1.02 13.13 5.78
CA SER A 311 0.49 14.45 6.16
C SER A 311 -0.40 15.05 5.07
N TYR A 312 -0.04 14.85 3.79
CA TYR A 312 -0.83 15.29 2.64
C TYR A 312 -2.20 14.61 2.60
N LEU A 313 -2.22 13.29 2.72
CA LEU A 313 -3.46 12.49 2.74
C LEU A 313 -4.35 12.83 3.95
N GLU A 314 -3.77 13.03 5.12
CA GLU A 314 -4.50 13.44 6.33
C GLU A 314 -5.18 14.81 6.12
N ARG A 315 -4.48 15.77 5.50
CA ARG A 315 -5.02 17.10 5.17
C ARG A 315 -6.18 17.04 4.17
N VAL A 316 -6.06 16.21 3.13
CA VAL A 316 -7.13 16.04 2.12
C VAL A 316 -8.33 15.31 2.73
N GLY A 317 -8.07 14.30 3.55
CA GLY A 317 -9.07 13.46 4.21
C GLY A 317 -9.43 12.22 3.40
N ILE A 318 -9.11 11.04 3.94
CA ILE A 318 -9.28 9.75 3.22
C ILE A 318 -10.74 9.47 2.87
N ALA A 319 -11.69 9.84 3.72
CA ALA A 319 -13.13 9.64 3.42
C ALA A 319 -13.56 10.49 2.21
N ARG A 320 -13.06 11.72 2.08
CA ARG A 320 -13.32 12.57 0.91
C ARG A 320 -12.67 12.00 -0.35
N ILE A 321 -11.47 11.41 -0.20
CA ILE A 321 -10.79 10.73 -1.31
C ILE A 321 -11.61 9.53 -1.78
N GLU A 322 -12.11 8.69 -0.86
CA GLU A 322 -12.98 7.55 -1.19
C GLU A 322 -14.23 8.02 -1.94
N GLU A 323 -14.98 8.98 -1.38
CA GLU A 323 -16.21 9.48 -1.98
C GLU A 323 -15.97 9.98 -3.42
N HIS A 324 -14.95 10.81 -3.61
CA HIS A 324 -14.59 11.35 -4.92
C HIS A 324 -14.18 10.26 -5.91
N THR A 325 -13.25 9.41 -5.54
CA THR A 325 -12.65 8.43 -6.48
C THR A 325 -13.61 7.27 -6.79
N VAL A 326 -14.43 6.84 -5.83
CA VAL A 326 -15.49 5.86 -6.07
C VAL A 326 -16.57 6.46 -6.97
N GLY A 327 -16.93 7.74 -6.80
CA GLY A 327 -17.83 8.46 -7.72
C GLY A 327 -17.33 8.48 -9.17
N LEU A 328 -16.04 8.75 -9.38
CA LEU A 328 -15.42 8.69 -10.72
C LEU A 328 -15.40 7.25 -11.28
N ALA A 329 -15.11 6.26 -10.44
CA ALA A 329 -15.14 4.85 -10.83
C ALA A 329 -16.56 4.40 -11.23
N GLN A 330 -17.58 4.85 -10.51
CA GLN A 330 -18.97 4.56 -10.86
C GLN A 330 -19.37 5.17 -12.20
N GLN A 331 -18.98 6.42 -12.49
CA GLN A 331 -19.19 7.05 -13.79
C GLN A 331 -18.53 6.25 -14.94
N LEU A 332 -17.29 5.76 -14.72
CA LEU A 332 -16.60 4.89 -15.66
C LEU A 332 -17.36 3.57 -15.87
N TYR A 333 -17.75 2.92 -14.77
CA TYR A 333 -18.48 1.64 -14.80
C TYR A 333 -19.78 1.77 -15.61
N GLU A 334 -20.59 2.78 -15.32
CA GLU A 334 -21.85 3.04 -16.01
C GLU A 334 -21.65 3.40 -17.48
N GLY A 335 -20.65 4.27 -17.76
CA GLY A 335 -20.33 4.68 -19.11
C GLY A 335 -19.89 3.53 -20.00
N LEU A 336 -19.00 2.66 -19.50
CA LEU A 336 -18.55 1.44 -20.19
C LEU A 336 -19.68 0.44 -20.38
N SER A 337 -20.53 0.24 -19.36
CA SER A 337 -21.72 -0.62 -19.44
C SER A 337 -22.70 -0.13 -20.53
N LYS A 338 -22.98 1.18 -20.59
CA LYS A 338 -23.84 1.78 -21.62
C LYS A 338 -23.24 1.66 -23.03
N GLN A 339 -21.94 1.56 -23.14
CA GLN A 339 -21.23 1.31 -24.42
C GLN A 339 -21.22 -0.17 -24.82
N GLY A 340 -21.73 -1.08 -23.99
CA GLY A 340 -21.79 -2.52 -24.28
C GLY A 340 -20.51 -3.29 -23.90
N TYR A 341 -19.58 -2.69 -23.16
CA TYR A 341 -18.39 -3.41 -22.67
C TYR A 341 -18.75 -4.48 -21.65
N LYS A 342 -18.10 -5.64 -21.78
CA LYS A 342 -18.10 -6.66 -20.72
C LYS A 342 -17.12 -6.23 -19.62
N LEU A 343 -17.63 -5.95 -18.43
CA LEU A 343 -16.81 -5.55 -17.30
C LEU A 343 -16.30 -6.76 -16.52
N PHE A 344 -15.06 -6.68 -16.07
CA PHE A 344 -14.49 -7.63 -15.11
C PHE A 344 -14.68 -7.14 -13.67
N THR A 345 -14.71 -5.82 -13.46
CA THR A 345 -15.12 -5.24 -12.18
C THR A 345 -16.57 -5.62 -11.89
N PRO A 346 -16.86 -6.20 -10.71
CA PRO A 346 -18.23 -6.57 -10.37
C PRO A 346 -19.12 -5.34 -10.12
N PRO A 347 -20.45 -5.46 -10.31
CA PRO A 347 -21.37 -4.37 -10.01
C PRO A 347 -21.36 -4.02 -8.53
N GLY A 348 -21.55 -2.73 -8.21
CA GLY A 348 -21.58 -2.23 -6.83
C GLY A 348 -20.22 -2.22 -6.14
N ASN A 349 -19.12 -2.45 -6.86
CA ASN A 349 -17.77 -2.41 -6.31
C ASN A 349 -17.43 -1.01 -5.76
N ARG A 350 -16.75 -0.96 -4.61
CA ARG A 350 -16.41 0.27 -3.90
C ARG A 350 -14.90 0.50 -3.84
N SER A 351 -14.26 0.45 -5.00
CA SER A 351 -12.87 0.88 -5.18
C SER A 351 -12.76 1.79 -6.39
N SER A 352 -11.64 2.48 -6.50
CA SER A 352 -11.34 3.38 -7.62
C SER A 352 -10.89 2.65 -8.90
N ILE A 353 -10.86 1.33 -8.93
CA ILE A 353 -10.34 0.55 -10.06
C ILE A 353 -11.52 -0.03 -10.85
N VAL A 354 -11.55 0.25 -12.15
CA VAL A 354 -12.53 -0.33 -13.09
C VAL A 354 -11.77 -1.03 -14.21
N THR A 355 -12.13 -2.30 -14.47
CA THR A 355 -11.51 -3.11 -15.51
C THR A 355 -12.58 -3.66 -16.45
N THR A 356 -12.32 -3.52 -17.75
CA THR A 356 -13.17 -4.06 -18.82
C THR A 356 -12.35 -4.94 -19.74
N TYR A 357 -13.02 -5.86 -20.44
CA TYR A 357 -12.39 -6.64 -21.52
C TYR A 357 -12.25 -5.77 -22.78
N ALA A 358 -11.12 -5.92 -23.48
CA ALA A 358 -10.89 -5.21 -24.72
C ALA A 358 -11.76 -5.80 -25.86
N THR A 359 -12.27 -4.94 -26.73
CA THR A 359 -13.11 -5.29 -27.89
C THR A 359 -12.32 -5.33 -29.20
N LYS A 360 -11.10 -4.75 -29.21
CA LYS A 360 -10.18 -4.68 -30.34
C LYS A 360 -8.83 -5.27 -29.98
N PRO A 361 -7.95 -5.52 -30.94
CA PRO A 361 -6.57 -5.93 -30.68
C PRO A 361 -5.87 -4.96 -29.74
N MET A 362 -5.08 -5.49 -28.81
CA MET A 362 -4.44 -4.71 -27.74
C MET A 362 -3.52 -3.60 -28.27
N ALA A 363 -2.93 -3.76 -29.46
CA ALA A 363 -2.12 -2.74 -30.11
C ALA A 363 -2.96 -1.51 -30.48
N ASP A 364 -4.14 -1.73 -31.05
CA ASP A 364 -5.07 -0.67 -31.45
C ASP A 364 -5.62 0.07 -30.23
N VAL A 365 -5.96 -0.68 -29.18
CA VAL A 365 -6.42 -0.11 -27.90
C VAL A 365 -5.32 0.79 -27.30
N ARG A 366 -4.07 0.32 -27.23
CA ARG A 366 -2.95 1.14 -26.75
C ARG A 366 -2.74 2.38 -27.59
N ALA A 367 -2.77 2.25 -28.90
CA ALA A 367 -2.59 3.38 -29.82
C ALA A 367 -3.68 4.45 -29.65
N ALA A 368 -4.94 4.04 -29.48
CA ALA A 368 -6.06 4.97 -29.28
C ALA A 368 -5.92 5.77 -27.96
N PHE A 369 -5.62 5.09 -26.85
CA PHE A 369 -5.39 5.75 -25.55
C PHE A 369 -4.17 6.67 -25.58
N HIS A 370 -3.07 6.22 -26.20
CA HIS A 370 -1.86 7.04 -26.34
C HIS A 370 -2.11 8.31 -27.17
N ALA A 371 -2.79 8.17 -28.31
CA ALA A 371 -3.13 9.32 -29.17
C ALA A 371 -4.02 10.35 -28.46
N ALA A 372 -4.91 9.88 -27.59
CA ALA A 372 -5.77 10.72 -26.77
C ALA A 372 -5.06 11.31 -25.53
N LYS A 373 -3.82 10.97 -25.25
CA LYS A 373 -3.11 11.31 -24.02
C LYS A 373 -3.90 10.89 -22.75
N VAL A 374 -4.45 9.69 -22.77
CA VAL A 374 -5.12 9.05 -21.62
C VAL A 374 -4.30 7.86 -21.18
N ASP A 375 -3.85 7.85 -19.92
CA ASP A 375 -3.03 6.78 -19.39
C ASP A 375 -3.89 5.77 -18.63
N VAL A 376 -3.86 4.53 -19.07
CA VAL A 376 -4.55 3.36 -18.48
C VAL A 376 -3.64 2.14 -18.59
N THR A 377 -3.92 1.07 -17.85
CA THR A 377 -3.24 -0.21 -18.08
C THR A 377 -3.99 -1.00 -19.15
N VAL A 378 -3.28 -1.38 -20.22
CA VAL A 378 -3.79 -2.23 -21.32
C VAL A 378 -2.97 -3.52 -21.35
N ARG A 379 -3.52 -4.63 -20.82
CA ARG A 379 -2.81 -5.89 -20.64
C ARG A 379 -3.77 -7.08 -20.63
N ASP A 380 -3.33 -8.23 -21.14
CA ASP A 380 -3.99 -9.54 -21.01
C ASP A 380 -5.46 -9.54 -21.48
N GLY A 381 -5.75 -8.83 -22.59
CA GLY A 381 -7.11 -8.70 -23.11
C GLY A 381 -8.00 -7.74 -22.33
N GLN A 382 -7.44 -6.94 -21.43
CA GLN A 382 -8.19 -6.04 -20.53
C GLN A 382 -7.67 -4.62 -20.58
N VAL A 383 -8.55 -3.67 -20.22
CA VAL A 383 -8.25 -2.27 -19.95
C VAL A 383 -8.63 -1.98 -18.52
N ARG A 384 -7.64 -1.65 -17.68
CA ARG A 384 -7.84 -1.24 -16.30
C ARG A 384 -7.66 0.26 -16.18
N ILE A 385 -8.68 0.93 -15.66
CA ILE A 385 -8.79 2.37 -15.47
C ILE A 385 -8.85 2.63 -13.97
N ALA A 386 -8.02 3.53 -13.46
CA ALA A 386 -7.88 3.76 -12.02
C ALA A 386 -7.68 5.24 -11.72
N PRO A 387 -8.76 6.03 -11.66
CA PRO A 387 -8.70 7.44 -11.25
C PRO A 387 -8.26 7.58 -9.79
N ALA A 388 -7.62 8.71 -9.48
CA ALA A 388 -7.18 9.06 -8.15
C ALA A 388 -7.69 10.44 -7.74
N LEU A 389 -7.30 10.90 -6.56
CA LEU A 389 -7.80 12.12 -5.93
C LEU A 389 -7.66 13.39 -6.79
N PHE A 390 -6.74 13.42 -7.77
CA PHE A 390 -6.50 14.55 -8.67
C PHE A 390 -7.30 14.50 -9.98
N ASN A 391 -8.00 13.40 -10.25
CA ASN A 391 -8.78 13.25 -11.48
C ASN A 391 -10.15 13.92 -11.37
N THR A 392 -10.76 14.20 -12.52
CA THR A 392 -12.05 14.87 -12.66
C THR A 392 -13.02 14.10 -13.53
N GLY A 393 -14.30 14.49 -13.51
CA GLY A 393 -15.31 13.96 -14.42
C GLY A 393 -14.98 14.18 -15.90
N ASP A 394 -14.30 15.28 -16.26
CA ASP A 394 -13.88 15.56 -17.63
C ASP A 394 -12.86 14.55 -18.14
N GLU A 395 -11.93 14.12 -17.29
CA GLU A 395 -10.96 13.07 -17.65
C GLU A 395 -11.63 11.71 -17.80
N VAL A 396 -12.65 11.43 -16.99
CA VAL A 396 -13.51 10.25 -17.15
C VAL A 396 -14.28 10.33 -18.47
N ALA A 397 -14.89 11.47 -18.79
CA ALA A 397 -15.60 11.66 -20.05
C ALA A 397 -14.68 11.47 -21.27
N LYS A 398 -13.46 12.03 -21.20
CA LYS A 398 -12.43 11.86 -22.22
C LYS A 398 -12.05 10.38 -22.40
N CYS A 399 -11.88 9.64 -21.32
CA CYS A 399 -11.62 8.20 -21.36
C CYS A 399 -12.78 7.44 -22.03
N LEU A 400 -14.03 7.76 -21.67
CA LEU A 400 -15.23 7.17 -22.26
C LEU A 400 -15.41 7.52 -23.74
N GLU A 401 -14.92 8.67 -24.20
CA GLU A 401 -14.89 9.01 -25.61
C GLU A 401 -13.90 8.10 -26.39
N VAL A 402 -12.72 7.83 -25.82
CA VAL A 402 -11.75 6.88 -26.42
C VAL A 402 -12.37 5.49 -26.53
N THR A 403 -12.95 4.97 -25.46
CA THR A 403 -13.55 3.63 -25.45
C THR A 403 -14.72 3.53 -26.44
N ARG A 404 -15.54 4.58 -26.61
CA ARG A 404 -16.64 4.60 -27.58
C ARG A 404 -16.18 4.36 -29.03
N ARG A 405 -14.98 4.80 -29.39
CA ARG A 405 -14.38 4.61 -30.72
C ARG A 405 -13.80 3.21 -30.91
N LEU A 406 -13.70 2.42 -29.84
CA LEU A 406 -13.12 1.09 -29.84
C LEU A 406 -14.18 -0.04 -29.80
N VAL A 407 -15.45 0.30 -29.71
CA VAL A 407 -16.55 -0.69 -29.76
C VAL A 407 -16.88 -1.11 -31.18
#